data_7e9ac750ab84f5e47848e2321eb17c45
#
_entry.id   7e9ac750ab84f5e47848e2321eb17c45
#
_cell.length_a   1.000
_cell.length_b   1.000
_cell.length_c   1.000
_cell.angle_alpha   90.00
_cell.angle_beta   90.00
_cell.angle_gamma   90.00
#
_symmetry.space_group_name_H-M   'P 1'
#
loop_
_entity.id
_entity.type
_entity.pdbx_description
1 polymer ?
#
loop_
_entity_poly.entity_id
_entity_poly.type
_entity_poly.pdbx_seq_one_letter_code
_entity_poly.pdbx_strand_id
1 'polypeptide(L)'
;MNIITTNGPGGQCGITASAVCSVTDSPPTVLVCVNRNSATHDVFRTNGHLCVNVLCGEQEDLARHFAGMTKVSMAERFAWDLWDEGDTGVPLLRDALVQLEGRITECKEVGSHSVMFVELSNVGVRAERDSLVYFNRLFHRLEHAGAHC
;
A
#
# COMPACT_ATOMS: atom_id res chain seq x y z
N MET A 1 6.77 -3.73 4.79
CA MET A 1 5.31 -3.90 4.93
C MET A 1 4.62 -2.70 4.35
N ASN A 2 3.49 -2.90 3.70
CA ASN A 2 2.81 -1.85 2.93
C ASN A 2 1.33 -1.78 3.27
N ILE A 3 0.75 -0.60 3.14
CA ILE A 3 -0.70 -0.41 3.02
C ILE A 3 -1.00 0.03 1.59
N ILE A 4 -1.84 -0.74 0.91
CA ILE A 4 -2.30 -0.44 -0.44
C ILE A 4 -3.64 0.26 -0.31
N THR A 5 -3.74 1.46 -0.87
CA THR A 5 -4.95 2.30 -0.77
C THR A 5 -5.54 2.59 -2.13
N THR A 6 -6.85 2.75 -2.18
CA THR A 6 -7.58 3.13 -3.39
C THR A 6 -8.81 3.98 -3.07
N ASN A 7 -9.25 4.75 -4.02
CA ASN A 7 -10.51 5.48 -3.99
C ASN A 7 -11.01 5.68 -5.42
N GLY A 8 -12.31 5.79 -5.59
CA GLY A 8 -12.93 5.97 -6.89
C GLY A 8 -14.36 5.47 -6.91
N PRO A 9 -14.89 5.07 -8.09
CA PRO A 9 -16.28 4.60 -8.23
C PRO A 9 -16.64 3.42 -7.32
N GLY A 10 -15.67 2.55 -7.01
CA GLY A 10 -15.85 1.39 -6.13
C GLY A 10 -15.81 1.71 -4.64
N GLY A 11 -15.53 2.96 -4.27
CA GLY A 11 -15.38 3.39 -2.88
C GLY A 11 -13.93 3.48 -2.42
N GLN A 12 -13.74 3.86 -1.17
CA GLN A 12 -12.44 4.03 -0.54
C GLN A 12 -12.11 2.81 0.30
N CYS A 13 -10.95 2.20 0.06
CA CYS A 13 -10.48 1.11 0.88
C CYS A 13 -8.95 1.00 0.91
N GLY A 14 -8.47 0.17 1.81
CA GLY A 14 -7.07 -0.15 1.94
C GLY A 14 -6.86 -1.52 2.56
N ILE A 15 -5.72 -2.13 2.25
CA ILE A 15 -5.29 -3.42 2.79
C ILE A 15 -3.83 -3.37 3.18
N THR A 16 -3.46 -4.12 4.21
CA THR A 16 -2.06 -4.39 4.53
C THR A 16 -1.58 -5.56 3.68
N ALA A 17 -0.47 -5.37 2.98
CA ALA A 17 0.11 -6.38 2.10
C ALA A 17 1.64 -6.32 2.11
N SER A 18 2.26 -7.50 2.05
CA SER A 18 3.71 -7.64 1.80
C SER A 18 4.03 -7.97 0.36
N ALA A 19 3.05 -8.46 -0.41
CA ALA A 19 3.22 -8.94 -1.78
C ALA A 19 3.27 -7.79 -2.78
N VAL A 20 4.33 -7.02 -2.72
CA VAL A 20 4.66 -5.92 -3.65
C VAL A 20 6.05 -6.17 -4.21
N CYS A 21 6.20 -6.06 -5.52
CA CYS A 21 7.48 -6.28 -6.18
C CYS A 21 7.69 -5.26 -7.30
N SER A 22 8.92 -4.78 -7.44
CA SER A 22 9.35 -3.98 -8.57
C SER A 22 9.41 -4.85 -9.84
N VAL A 23 8.90 -4.32 -10.95
CA VAL A 23 8.91 -5.01 -12.26
C VAL A 23 9.93 -4.40 -13.20
N THR A 24 9.82 -3.10 -13.46
CA THR A 24 10.71 -2.37 -14.38
C THR A 24 10.70 -0.89 -14.03
N ASP A 25 11.72 -0.18 -14.46
CA ASP A 25 11.85 1.27 -14.32
C ASP A 25 11.44 2.05 -15.59
N SER A 26 11.15 1.35 -16.69
CA SER A 26 10.84 1.98 -17.98
C SER A 26 9.71 1.28 -18.75
N PRO A 27 8.44 1.69 -18.60
CA PRO A 27 7.91 2.67 -17.64
C PRO A 27 7.95 2.14 -16.20
N PRO A 28 8.02 3.01 -15.19
CA PRO A 28 8.12 2.56 -13.80
C PRO A 28 6.87 1.77 -13.40
N THR A 29 7.07 0.50 -13.09
CA THR A 29 5.98 -0.46 -12.84
C THR A 29 6.30 -1.32 -11.63
N VAL A 30 5.31 -1.49 -10.78
CA VAL A 30 5.32 -2.47 -9.68
C VAL A 30 4.16 -3.44 -9.86
N LEU A 31 4.24 -4.60 -9.21
CA LEU A 31 3.10 -5.51 -9.09
C LEU A 31 2.65 -5.61 -7.64
N VAL A 32 1.36 -5.84 -7.47
CA VAL A 32 0.71 -6.08 -6.18
C VAL A 32 -0.15 -7.32 -6.31
N CYS A 33 -0.04 -8.24 -5.35
CA CYS A 33 -0.91 -9.42 -5.30
C CYS A 33 -2.04 -9.21 -4.29
N VAL A 34 -3.28 -9.35 -4.74
CA VAL A 34 -4.48 -9.17 -3.92
C VAL A 34 -5.31 -10.45 -3.93
N ASN A 35 -5.74 -10.89 -2.75
CA ASN A 35 -6.58 -12.07 -2.63
C ASN A 35 -7.95 -11.81 -3.26
N ARG A 36 -8.36 -12.70 -4.19
CA ARG A 36 -9.63 -12.60 -4.92
C ARG A 36 -10.86 -12.77 -4.02
N ASN A 37 -10.71 -13.44 -2.88
CA ASN A 37 -11.77 -13.60 -1.89
C ASN A 37 -11.88 -12.41 -0.91
N SER A 38 -10.98 -11.46 -0.98
CA SER A 38 -11.07 -10.23 -0.20
C SER A 38 -12.22 -9.36 -0.72
N ALA A 39 -12.99 -8.78 0.19
CA ALA A 39 -14.05 -7.83 -0.15
C ALA A 39 -13.50 -6.57 -0.87
N THR A 40 -12.21 -6.30 -0.72
CA THR A 40 -11.55 -5.14 -1.32
C THR A 40 -11.05 -5.38 -2.75
N HIS A 41 -10.94 -6.64 -3.17
CA HIS A 41 -10.37 -6.99 -4.50
C HIS A 41 -11.07 -6.28 -5.65
N ASP A 42 -12.40 -6.33 -5.70
CA ASP A 42 -13.17 -5.71 -6.77
C ASP A 42 -13.17 -4.19 -6.68
N VAL A 43 -12.99 -3.63 -5.49
CA VAL A 43 -12.85 -2.18 -5.29
C VAL A 43 -11.59 -1.67 -5.99
N PHE A 44 -10.46 -2.35 -5.84
CA PHE A 44 -9.21 -2.01 -6.54
C PHE A 44 -9.39 -2.08 -8.06
N ARG A 45 -10.00 -3.15 -8.57
CA ARG A 45 -10.25 -3.31 -10.00
C ARG A 45 -11.17 -2.23 -10.55
N THR A 46 -12.26 -1.93 -9.86
CA THR A 46 -13.23 -0.92 -10.28
C THR A 46 -12.62 0.47 -10.29
N ASN A 47 -11.82 0.82 -9.28
CA ASN A 47 -11.20 2.14 -9.19
C ASN A 47 -10.06 2.33 -10.21
N GLY A 48 -9.32 1.27 -10.50
CA GLY A 48 -8.26 1.29 -11.51
C GLY A 48 -6.97 2.03 -11.12
N HIS A 49 -6.94 2.67 -9.96
CA HIS A 49 -5.78 3.39 -9.41
C HIS A 49 -5.54 2.97 -7.97
N LEU A 50 -4.30 2.96 -7.57
CA LEU A 50 -3.92 2.66 -6.19
C LEU A 50 -2.64 3.38 -5.77
N CYS A 51 -2.39 3.40 -4.48
CA CYS A 51 -1.11 3.81 -3.92
C CYS A 51 -0.55 2.70 -3.04
N VAL A 52 0.73 2.39 -3.23
CA VAL A 52 1.50 1.57 -2.30
C VAL A 52 2.17 2.50 -1.30
N ASN A 53 1.76 2.42 -0.04
CA ASN A 53 2.35 3.18 1.05
C ASN A 53 3.29 2.25 1.83
N VAL A 54 4.59 2.43 1.67
CA VAL A 54 5.61 1.65 2.38
C VAL A 54 5.74 2.18 3.80
N LEU A 55 5.49 1.33 4.79
CA LEU A 55 5.37 1.74 6.19
C LEU A 55 6.73 1.94 6.86
N CYS A 56 6.82 2.97 7.69
CA CYS A 56 7.92 3.14 8.63
C CYS A 56 7.71 2.32 9.90
N GLY A 57 8.77 2.15 10.69
CA GLY A 57 8.77 1.31 11.88
C GLY A 57 7.75 1.70 12.95
N GLU A 58 7.29 2.94 12.95
CA GLU A 58 6.33 3.47 13.92
C GLU A 58 4.87 3.18 13.54
N GLN A 59 4.62 2.60 12.36
CA GLN A 59 3.28 2.41 11.80
C GLN A 59 2.75 0.97 11.96
N GLU A 60 3.22 0.23 12.93
CA GLU A 60 2.75 -1.15 13.21
C GLU A 60 1.25 -1.19 13.50
N ASP A 61 0.75 -0.28 14.35
CA ASP A 61 -0.67 -0.25 14.71
C ASP A 61 -1.53 -0.01 13.46
N LEU A 62 -1.11 0.88 12.59
CA LEU A 62 -1.80 1.15 11.34
C LEU A 62 -1.81 -0.09 10.42
N ALA A 63 -0.69 -0.81 10.36
CA ALA A 63 -0.62 -2.08 9.63
C ALA A 63 -1.61 -3.10 10.17
N ARG A 64 -1.76 -3.21 11.48
CA ARG A 64 -2.73 -4.12 12.13
C ARG A 64 -4.18 -3.73 11.81
N HIS A 65 -4.50 -2.45 11.79
CA HIS A 65 -5.83 -1.99 11.42
C HIS A 65 -6.21 -2.41 10.01
N PHE A 66 -5.35 -2.16 9.04
CA PHE A 66 -5.61 -2.49 7.63
C PHE A 66 -5.44 -3.98 7.31
N ALA A 67 -4.85 -4.76 8.22
CA ALA A 67 -4.82 -6.22 8.13
C ALA A 67 -6.10 -6.89 8.67
N GLY A 68 -7.05 -6.11 9.18
CA GLY A 68 -8.26 -6.66 9.79
C GLY A 68 -8.06 -7.27 11.17
N MET A 69 -6.96 -6.94 11.85
CA MET A 69 -6.65 -7.44 13.20
C MET A 69 -7.35 -6.67 14.32
N THR A 70 -8.02 -5.58 13.97
CA THR A 70 -8.74 -4.72 14.91
C THR A 70 -10.19 -4.54 14.46
N LYS A 71 -11.02 -3.97 15.34
CA LYS A 71 -12.44 -3.73 15.04
C LYS A 71 -12.70 -2.33 14.47
N VAL A 72 -11.65 -1.59 14.11
CA VAL A 72 -11.79 -0.25 13.53
C VAL A 72 -12.34 -0.36 12.12
N SER A 73 -13.41 0.39 11.82
CA SER A 73 -14.02 0.38 10.49
C SER A 73 -13.14 1.06 9.44
N MET A 74 -13.36 0.73 8.17
CA MET A 74 -12.65 1.36 7.06
C MET A 74 -12.85 2.88 7.04
N ALA A 75 -14.09 3.32 7.30
CA ALA A 75 -14.42 4.75 7.35
C ALA A 75 -13.65 5.49 8.47
N GLU A 76 -13.54 4.88 9.65
CA GLU A 76 -12.75 5.44 10.75
C GLU A 76 -11.27 5.56 10.41
N ARG A 77 -10.70 4.54 9.76
CA ARG A 77 -9.28 4.54 9.38
C ARG A 77 -8.93 5.71 8.47
N PHE A 78 -9.80 6.02 7.51
CA PHE A 78 -9.59 7.13 6.58
C PHE A 78 -10.06 8.48 7.13
N ALA A 79 -10.78 8.51 8.24
CA ALA A 79 -11.14 9.75 8.95
C ALA A 79 -10.01 10.30 9.82
N TRP A 80 -8.99 9.51 10.12
CA TRP A 80 -7.81 9.99 10.85
C TRP A 80 -7.03 11.01 10.03
N ASP A 81 -6.42 11.97 10.69
CA ASP A 81 -5.58 12.99 10.04
C ASP A 81 -4.20 12.44 9.67
N LEU A 82 -4.19 11.45 8.80
CA LEU A 82 -2.98 10.75 8.32
C LEU A 82 -2.83 10.79 6.80
N TRP A 83 -3.88 11.21 6.09
CA TRP A 83 -4.02 11.01 4.67
C TRP A 83 -3.99 12.31 3.89
N ASP A 84 -3.24 12.31 2.79
CA ASP A 84 -3.35 13.29 1.72
C ASP A 84 -4.11 12.65 0.55
N GLU A 85 -4.55 13.47 -0.40
CA GLU A 85 -5.17 13.02 -1.63
C GLU A 85 -4.16 13.06 -2.77
N GLY A 86 -3.98 11.94 -3.47
CA GLY A 86 -3.13 11.86 -4.64
C GLY A 86 -3.75 12.47 -5.89
N ASP A 87 -2.97 12.61 -6.95
CA ASP A 87 -3.43 13.18 -8.23
C ASP A 87 -4.56 12.36 -8.86
N THR A 88 -4.61 11.06 -8.58
CA THR A 88 -5.68 10.15 -9.03
C THR A 88 -6.85 10.05 -8.05
N GLY A 89 -6.81 10.77 -6.93
CA GLY A 89 -7.82 10.74 -5.89
C GLY A 89 -7.62 9.66 -4.83
N VAL A 90 -6.56 8.87 -4.92
CA VAL A 90 -6.26 7.82 -3.94
C VAL A 90 -5.70 8.39 -2.64
N PRO A 91 -5.98 7.77 -1.48
CA PRO A 91 -5.37 8.20 -0.23
C PRO A 91 -3.86 7.91 -0.22
N LEU A 92 -3.09 8.92 0.15
CA LEU A 92 -1.65 8.81 0.37
C LEU A 92 -1.38 8.92 1.87
N LEU A 93 -0.69 7.95 2.44
CA LEU A 93 -0.26 8.01 3.83
C LEU A 93 0.89 9.02 3.97
N ARG A 94 0.60 10.14 4.64
CA ARG A 94 1.51 11.31 4.72
C ARG A 94 2.88 10.97 5.25
N ASP A 95 2.96 10.10 6.26
CA ASP A 95 4.20 9.74 6.94
C ASP A 95 4.78 8.38 6.51
N ALA A 96 4.33 7.82 5.40
CA ALA A 96 4.95 6.62 4.84
C ALA A 96 6.40 6.87 4.41
N LEU A 97 7.22 5.83 4.41
CA LEU A 97 8.59 5.90 3.87
C LEU A 97 8.59 6.20 2.38
N VAL A 98 7.69 5.53 1.66
CA VAL A 98 7.55 5.67 0.21
C VAL A 98 6.08 5.64 -0.14
N GLN A 99 5.69 6.48 -1.07
CA GLN A 99 4.35 6.48 -1.68
C GLN A 99 4.53 6.23 -3.18
N LEU A 100 3.91 5.17 -3.68
CA LEU A 100 3.95 4.79 -5.09
C LEU A 100 2.51 4.83 -5.60
N GLU A 101 2.16 5.92 -6.27
CA GLU A 101 0.83 6.12 -6.85
C GLU A 101 0.84 5.77 -8.33
N GLY A 102 -0.17 5.02 -8.79
CA GLY A 102 -0.26 4.68 -10.19
C GLY A 102 -1.58 4.07 -10.63
N ARG A 103 -1.59 3.66 -11.88
CA ARG A 103 -2.73 3.08 -12.57
C ARG A 103 -2.54 1.59 -12.78
N ILE A 104 -3.56 0.80 -12.47
CA ILE A 104 -3.58 -0.63 -12.78
C ILE A 104 -3.70 -0.80 -14.30
N THR A 105 -2.66 -1.33 -14.93
CA THR A 105 -2.61 -1.54 -16.39
C THR A 105 -3.03 -2.94 -16.80
N GLU A 106 -2.84 -3.92 -15.91
CA GLU A 106 -3.17 -5.32 -16.16
C GLU A 106 -3.51 -6.00 -14.83
N CYS A 107 -4.48 -6.89 -14.86
CA CYS A 107 -4.88 -7.70 -13.72
C CYS A 107 -4.97 -9.17 -14.19
N LYS A 108 -4.07 -10.01 -13.68
CA LYS A 108 -4.01 -11.42 -14.01
C LYS A 108 -4.42 -12.28 -12.82
N GLU A 109 -5.41 -13.14 -13.01
CA GLU A 109 -5.83 -14.11 -12.01
C GLU A 109 -4.86 -15.30 -11.98
N VAL A 110 -4.34 -15.58 -10.78
CA VAL A 110 -3.47 -16.72 -10.51
C VAL A 110 -3.95 -17.41 -9.24
N GLY A 111 -4.69 -18.51 -9.39
CA GLY A 111 -5.25 -19.22 -8.24
C GLY A 111 -6.13 -18.32 -7.37
N SER A 112 -5.81 -18.24 -6.10
CA SER A 112 -6.57 -17.44 -5.10
C SER A 112 -6.31 -15.94 -5.19
N HIS A 113 -5.35 -15.50 -5.99
CA HIS A 113 -4.92 -14.10 -6.06
C HIS A 113 -5.08 -13.53 -7.46
N SER A 114 -5.10 -12.21 -7.53
CA SER A 114 -4.85 -11.45 -8.75
C SER A 114 -3.51 -10.73 -8.62
N VAL A 115 -2.72 -10.78 -9.68
CA VAL A 115 -1.51 -9.98 -9.84
C VAL A 115 -1.91 -8.71 -10.59
N MET A 116 -1.82 -7.57 -9.94
CA MET A 116 -2.13 -6.27 -10.52
C MET A 116 -0.83 -5.55 -10.87
N PHE A 117 -0.64 -5.23 -12.14
CA PHE A 117 0.49 -4.43 -12.61
C PHE A 117 0.10 -2.96 -12.53
N VAL A 118 0.95 -2.17 -11.90
CA VAL A 118 0.68 -0.76 -11.61
C VAL A 118 1.78 0.09 -12.23
N GLU A 119 1.42 0.88 -13.24
CA GLU A 119 2.31 1.87 -13.82
C GLU A 119 2.27 3.13 -12.97
N LEU A 120 3.44 3.52 -12.44
CA LEU A 120 3.55 4.61 -11.49
C LEU A 120 3.53 5.95 -12.18
N SER A 121 2.72 6.86 -11.65
CA SER A 121 2.62 8.26 -12.08
C SER A 121 3.26 9.23 -11.09
N ASN A 122 3.33 8.85 -9.81
CA ASN A 122 3.91 9.64 -8.74
C ASN A 122 4.71 8.77 -7.78
N VAL A 123 5.89 9.24 -7.39
CA VAL A 123 6.74 8.60 -6.40
C VAL A 123 7.17 9.62 -5.36
N GLY A 124 6.79 9.38 -4.11
CA GLY A 124 7.24 10.14 -2.96
C GLY A 124 8.18 9.30 -2.11
N VAL A 125 9.32 9.85 -1.72
CA VAL A 125 10.29 9.16 -0.87
C VAL A 125 10.63 10.04 0.33
N ARG A 126 10.55 9.47 1.52
CA ARG A 126 11.06 10.04 2.76
C ARG A 126 12.26 9.24 3.22
N ALA A 127 13.44 9.77 3.05
CA ALA A 127 14.68 9.15 3.50
C ALA A 127 14.80 9.15 5.03
N GLU A 128 15.67 8.30 5.56
CA GLU A 128 16.18 8.36 6.94
C GLU A 128 15.19 7.97 8.05
N ARG A 129 14.35 6.96 7.81
CA ARG A 129 13.50 6.36 8.83
C ARG A 129 13.64 4.85 8.85
N ASP A 130 13.37 4.26 10.00
CA ASP A 130 13.28 2.81 10.15
C ASP A 130 12.14 2.25 9.33
N SER A 131 12.31 1.04 8.81
CA SER A 131 11.29 0.33 8.04
C SER A 131 10.51 -0.65 8.92
N LEU A 132 9.26 -0.90 8.56
CA LEU A 132 8.44 -1.94 9.16
C LEU A 132 8.50 -3.19 8.28
N VAL A 133 8.93 -4.30 8.86
CA VAL A 133 9.04 -5.61 8.19
C VAL A 133 8.16 -6.62 8.90
N TYR A 134 7.47 -7.47 8.15
CA TYR A 134 6.72 -8.59 8.67
C TYR A 134 7.48 -9.88 8.36
N PHE A 135 8.01 -10.50 9.41
CA PHE A 135 8.82 -11.70 9.29
C PHE A 135 8.48 -12.67 10.40
N ASN A 136 8.38 -13.94 10.08
CA ASN A 136 8.06 -15.02 11.05
C ASN A 136 6.80 -14.73 11.88
N ARG A 137 5.75 -14.18 11.22
CA ARG A 137 4.44 -13.81 11.81
C ARG A 137 4.51 -12.72 12.88
N LEU A 138 5.57 -11.93 12.87
CA LEU A 138 5.77 -10.79 13.77
C LEU A 138 6.16 -9.56 12.96
N PHE A 139 5.78 -8.40 13.47
CA PHE A 139 6.28 -7.14 12.97
C PHE A 139 7.64 -6.84 13.58
N HIS A 140 8.56 -6.38 12.75
CA HIS A 140 9.92 -6.00 13.15
C HIS A 140 10.22 -4.60 12.63
N ARG A 141 10.98 -3.86 13.45
CA ARG A 141 11.55 -2.59 13.05
C ARG A 141 12.95 -2.85 12.50
N LEU A 142 13.16 -2.50 11.24
CA LEU A 142 14.49 -2.52 10.63
C LEU A 142 15.08 -1.12 10.73
N GLU A 143 16.11 -0.98 11.56
CA GLU A 143 16.75 0.31 11.80
C GLU A 143 17.42 0.85 10.54
N HIS A 144 17.23 2.14 10.30
CA HIS A 144 17.96 2.86 9.26
C HIS A 144 19.44 2.93 9.65
N ALA A 145 20.29 2.34 8.84
CA ALA A 145 21.74 2.50 9.02
C ALA A 145 22.07 3.97 8.68
N GLY A 146 22.25 4.78 9.73
CA GLY A 146 22.74 6.14 9.55
C GLY A 146 24.03 6.13 8.74
N ALA A 147 24.21 7.13 7.88
CA ALA A 147 25.48 7.31 7.21
C ALA A 147 26.57 7.45 8.27
N HIS A 148 27.36 6.40 8.48
CA HIS A 148 28.59 6.53 9.20
C HIS A 148 29.53 7.34 8.33
N CYS A 149 29.64 8.61 8.65
CA CYS A 149 30.73 9.43 8.13
C CYS A 149 32.06 8.92 8.69
#